data_fd9b38264ba2cf82d764b210b11c2c64
#
_entry.id   fd9b38264ba2cf82d764b210b11c2c64
#
_cell.length_a   1.000
_cell.length_b   1.000
_cell.length_c   1.000
_cell.angle_alpha   90.00
_cell.angle_beta   90.00
_cell.angle_gamma   90.00
#
_symmetry.space_group_name_H-M   'P 1'
#
loop_
_entity.id
_entity.type
_entity.pdbx_description
1 polymer ?
#
loop_
_entity_poly.entity_id
_entity_poly.type
_entity_poly.pdbx_seq_one_letter_code
_entity_poly.pdbx_strand_id
1 'polypeptide(L)'
;HVALKDKDKVSCTMDNDYVRDEETKFITKIIKNYLLEKNNSEIKNINIMDVGCGNGYTIDVIINNFKDVNVSGLEYNDSLLNLAKKKLSNTSVILNSGDIRDQNSFDEIKTDIIVCQRVLINLLNYEDQKIALKNIVNSVKKDGILIFIECLESGLNALNKARAEFKLDPMPPAHHNLYISDDFFNIPEIEKYDFSEENQLSTHYYVSRVLHQSFIENTGQKFFRNSEFVSFFTNSLSKNVGNYSPIKFMSFKKIK
;
A
#
# COMPACT_ATOMS: atom_id res chain seq x y z
N HIS A 1 11.14 13.48 -8.20
CA HIS A 1 11.18 14.95 -8.37
C HIS A 1 9.91 15.66 -7.87
N VAL A 2 8.73 15.03 -7.86
CA VAL A 2 7.49 15.62 -7.32
C VAL A 2 7.53 15.67 -5.80
N ALA A 3 8.03 14.63 -5.15
CA ALA A 3 8.17 14.53 -3.68
C ALA A 3 9.08 15.63 -3.06
N LEU A 4 9.95 16.24 -3.83
CA LEU A 4 10.89 17.28 -3.35
C LEU A 4 10.31 18.70 -3.39
N LYS A 5 9.20 18.94 -4.12
CA LYS A 5 8.59 20.28 -4.23
C LYS A 5 7.66 20.63 -3.07
N ASP A 6 7.05 19.64 -2.42
CA ASP A 6 6.09 19.80 -1.33
C ASP A 6 6.56 19.12 -0.04
N LYS A 7 7.78 19.42 0.40
CA LYS A 7 8.52 18.72 1.47
C LYS A 7 7.76 18.50 2.79
N ASP A 8 6.80 19.35 3.12
CA ASP A 8 6.09 19.32 4.40
C ASP A 8 4.64 18.85 4.27
N LYS A 9 4.16 18.52 3.06
CA LYS A 9 2.79 18.07 2.85
C LYS A 9 2.66 16.54 2.89
N VAL A 10 1.62 16.07 3.51
CA VAL A 10 1.18 14.68 3.51
C VAL A 10 1.06 14.13 2.07
N SER A 11 0.79 15.02 1.10
CA SER A 11 0.67 14.73 -0.33
C SER A 11 1.97 14.41 -1.07
N CYS A 12 3.15 14.53 -0.45
CA CYS A 12 4.42 14.33 -1.15
C CYS A 12 4.59 12.90 -1.72
N THR A 13 3.90 11.91 -1.14
CA THR A 13 3.90 10.51 -1.60
C THR A 13 2.60 10.08 -2.26
N MET A 14 1.49 10.82 -2.05
CA MET A 14 0.18 10.53 -2.64
C MET A 14 -0.76 11.74 -2.58
N ASP A 15 -1.33 12.13 -3.74
CA ASP A 15 -2.28 13.24 -3.89
C ASP A 15 -3.74 12.86 -3.67
N ASN A 16 -4.06 11.59 -3.50
CA ASN A 16 -5.43 11.11 -3.35
C ASN A 16 -5.71 10.74 -1.89
N ASP A 17 -6.28 11.67 -1.15
CA ASP A 17 -6.58 11.51 0.27
C ASP A 17 -7.54 10.33 0.52
N TYR A 18 -8.56 10.13 -0.32
CA TYR A 18 -9.48 9.00 -0.19
C TYR A 18 -8.76 7.65 -0.26
N VAL A 19 -7.88 7.47 -1.25
CA VAL A 19 -7.11 6.23 -1.41
C VAL A 19 -6.22 6.01 -0.19
N ARG A 20 -5.49 7.06 0.26
CA ARG A 20 -4.63 6.99 1.44
C ARG A 20 -5.39 6.60 2.71
N ASP A 21 -6.57 7.19 2.91
CA ASP A 21 -7.40 6.87 4.07
C ASP A 21 -7.87 5.42 4.07
N GLU A 22 -8.27 4.88 2.93
CA GLU A 22 -8.69 3.48 2.81
C GLU A 22 -7.50 2.52 3.00
N GLU A 23 -6.34 2.83 2.42
CA GLU A 23 -5.10 2.08 2.65
C GLU A 23 -4.74 2.02 4.15
N THR A 24 -4.80 3.17 4.81
CA THR A 24 -4.50 3.31 6.24
C THR A 24 -5.50 2.55 7.12
N LYS A 25 -6.79 2.62 6.80
CA LYS A 25 -7.84 1.85 7.50
C LYS A 25 -7.60 0.34 7.38
N PHE A 26 -7.23 -0.14 6.20
CA PHE A 26 -6.92 -1.55 6.00
C PHE A 26 -5.70 -1.98 6.84
N ILE A 27 -4.59 -1.25 6.77
CA ILE A 27 -3.38 -1.55 7.54
C ILE A 27 -3.72 -1.63 9.05
N THR A 28 -4.38 -0.59 9.58
CA THR A 28 -4.73 -0.53 11.00
C THR A 28 -5.71 -1.64 11.41
N LYS A 29 -6.66 -2.01 10.54
CA LYS A 29 -7.57 -3.14 10.77
C LYS A 29 -6.80 -4.45 10.90
N ILE A 30 -5.90 -4.75 9.98
CA ILE A 30 -5.13 -6.01 10.00
C ILE A 30 -4.23 -6.07 11.23
N ILE A 31 -3.51 -4.99 11.55
CA ILE A 31 -2.70 -4.92 12.78
C ILE A 31 -3.58 -5.15 14.02
N LYS A 32 -4.73 -4.48 14.11
CA LYS A 32 -5.66 -4.64 15.23
C LYS A 32 -6.14 -6.08 15.37
N ASN A 33 -6.53 -6.73 14.26
CA ASN A 33 -6.98 -8.12 14.27
C ASN A 33 -5.88 -9.05 14.81
N TYR A 34 -4.64 -8.89 14.35
CA TYR A 34 -3.51 -9.67 14.85
C TYR A 34 -3.26 -9.45 16.34
N LEU A 35 -3.33 -8.20 16.82
CA LEU A 35 -3.12 -7.88 18.23
C LEU A 35 -4.23 -8.41 19.15
N LEU A 36 -5.47 -8.51 18.66
CA LEU A 36 -6.60 -9.09 19.43
C LEU A 36 -6.41 -10.58 19.75
N GLU A 37 -5.59 -11.28 18.99
CA GLU A 37 -5.23 -12.68 19.21
C GLU A 37 -4.12 -12.84 20.28
N LYS A 38 -3.54 -11.75 20.77
CA LYS A 38 -2.41 -11.74 21.71
C LYS A 38 -2.82 -11.26 23.09
N ASN A 39 -2.11 -11.72 24.13
CA ASN A 39 -2.27 -11.17 25.47
C ASN A 39 -1.41 -9.90 25.66
N ASN A 40 -1.66 -9.12 26.72
CA ASN A 40 -0.98 -7.85 26.98
C ASN A 40 0.55 -7.96 27.11
N SER A 41 1.08 -9.09 27.57
CA SER A 41 2.52 -9.29 27.67
C SER A 41 3.18 -9.60 26.34
N GLU A 42 2.46 -10.25 25.43
CA GLU A 42 2.92 -10.52 24.07
C GLU A 42 2.91 -9.27 23.22
N ILE A 43 1.89 -8.39 23.36
CA ILE A 43 1.76 -7.15 22.56
C ILE A 43 3.00 -6.26 22.69
N LYS A 44 3.57 -6.11 23.87
CA LYS A 44 4.77 -5.28 24.12
C LYS A 44 6.02 -5.77 23.38
N ASN A 45 6.02 -7.00 22.91
CA ASN A 45 7.11 -7.61 22.15
C ASN A 45 6.80 -7.73 20.65
N ILE A 46 5.67 -7.19 20.18
CA ILE A 46 5.32 -7.20 18.77
C ILE A 46 6.17 -6.17 18.01
N ASN A 47 6.86 -6.65 16.98
CA ASN A 47 7.68 -5.84 16.11
C ASN A 47 6.97 -5.66 14.76
N ILE A 48 6.75 -4.43 14.35
CA ILE A 48 6.13 -4.04 13.07
C ILE A 48 7.16 -3.30 12.25
N MET A 49 7.35 -3.70 10.99
CA MET A 49 8.23 -3.02 10.04
C MET A 49 7.42 -2.48 8.86
N ASP A 50 7.61 -1.21 8.54
CA ASP A 50 7.10 -0.59 7.32
C ASP A 50 8.23 -0.55 6.28
N VAL A 51 8.10 -1.36 5.24
CA VAL A 51 9.08 -1.49 4.17
C VAL A 51 8.76 -0.52 3.05
N GLY A 52 9.73 0.33 2.69
CA GLY A 52 9.52 1.48 1.82
C GLY A 52 8.70 2.57 2.53
N CYS A 53 9.06 2.89 3.78
CA CYS A 53 8.26 3.74 4.67
C CYS A 53 8.13 5.21 4.20
N GLY A 54 8.82 5.60 3.14
CA GLY A 54 8.71 6.92 2.54
C GLY A 54 9.01 8.05 3.53
N ASN A 55 8.09 8.98 3.67
CA ASN A 55 8.18 10.10 4.62
C ASN A 55 7.68 9.76 6.04
N GLY A 56 7.46 8.48 6.34
CA GLY A 56 7.04 7.99 7.64
C GLY A 56 5.55 8.21 7.97
N TYR A 57 4.68 8.44 6.97
CA TYR A 57 3.25 8.66 7.21
C TYR A 57 2.56 7.45 7.83
N THR A 58 2.75 6.27 7.24
CA THR A 58 2.14 5.02 7.73
C THR A 58 2.64 4.66 9.12
N ILE A 59 3.93 4.84 9.38
CA ILE A 59 4.53 4.64 10.70
C ILE A 59 3.88 5.56 11.74
N ASP A 60 3.72 6.85 11.43
CA ASP A 60 3.08 7.83 12.31
C ASP A 60 1.66 7.39 12.68
N VAL A 61 0.88 6.91 11.71
CA VAL A 61 -0.45 6.35 11.97
C VAL A 61 -0.38 5.12 12.87
N ILE A 62 0.54 4.18 12.63
CA ILE A 62 0.69 2.96 13.42
C ILE A 62 0.99 3.30 14.89
N ILE A 63 1.99 4.13 15.16
CA ILE A 63 2.37 4.48 16.54
C ILE A 63 1.32 5.32 17.28
N ASN A 64 0.49 6.07 16.54
CA ASN A 64 -0.62 6.81 17.14
C ASN A 64 -1.80 5.92 17.52
N ASN A 65 -2.02 4.82 16.82
CA ASN A 65 -3.10 3.86 17.10
C ASN A 65 -2.67 2.73 18.05
N PHE A 66 -1.39 2.34 18.07
CA PHE A 66 -0.89 1.20 18.82
C PHE A 66 0.33 1.59 19.66
N LYS A 67 0.13 1.83 20.95
CA LYS A 67 1.18 2.41 21.84
C LYS A 67 2.18 1.38 22.37
N ASP A 68 1.79 0.12 22.44
CA ASP A 68 2.57 -0.95 23.09
C ASP A 68 3.32 -1.85 22.09
N VAL A 69 3.52 -1.39 20.85
CA VAL A 69 4.26 -2.13 19.81
C VAL A 69 5.58 -1.45 19.47
N ASN A 70 6.56 -2.22 19.03
CA ASN A 70 7.81 -1.71 18.48
C ASN A 70 7.66 -1.49 16.98
N VAL A 71 8.03 -0.31 16.48
CA VAL A 71 7.88 0.02 15.06
C VAL A 71 9.24 0.41 14.48
N SER A 72 9.53 -0.13 13.30
CA SER A 72 10.70 0.23 12.49
C SER A 72 10.29 0.54 11.05
N GLY A 73 11.16 1.22 10.32
CA GLY A 73 10.98 1.51 8.91
C GLY A 73 12.25 1.29 8.11
N LEU A 74 12.08 0.78 6.89
CA LEU A 74 13.14 0.62 5.89
C LEU A 74 12.82 1.51 4.69
N GLU A 75 13.76 2.38 4.27
CA GLU A 75 13.58 3.25 3.12
C GLU A 75 14.87 3.35 2.29
N TYR A 76 14.71 3.18 0.96
CA TYR A 76 15.83 3.25 0.02
C TYR A 76 16.23 4.70 -0.32
N ASN A 77 15.24 5.60 -0.38
CA ASN A 77 15.46 6.98 -0.77
C ASN A 77 15.87 7.86 0.41
N ASP A 78 17.13 8.31 0.44
CA ASP A 78 17.68 9.11 1.54
C ASP A 78 16.88 10.40 1.80
N SER A 79 16.33 11.04 0.77
CA SER A 79 15.55 12.27 0.96
C SER A 79 14.22 12.00 1.68
N LEU A 80 13.55 10.90 1.35
CA LEU A 80 12.33 10.46 2.06
C LEU A 80 12.64 9.98 3.46
N LEU A 81 13.70 9.20 3.64
CA LEU A 81 14.18 8.73 4.93
C LEU A 81 14.48 9.91 5.87
N ASN A 82 15.13 10.98 5.37
CA ASN A 82 15.40 12.18 6.17
C ASN A 82 14.13 12.92 6.57
N LEU A 83 13.10 12.95 5.72
CA LEU A 83 11.77 13.47 6.08
C LEU A 83 11.11 12.62 7.17
N ALA A 84 11.18 11.30 7.06
CA ALA A 84 10.68 10.39 8.08
C ALA A 84 11.39 10.58 9.42
N LYS A 85 12.73 10.63 9.41
CA LYS A 85 13.55 10.91 10.63
C LYS A 85 13.19 12.23 11.29
N LYS A 86 12.96 13.29 10.50
CA LYS A 86 12.50 14.58 11.03
C LYS A 86 11.11 14.48 11.66
N LYS A 87 10.16 13.84 10.95
CA LYS A 87 8.77 13.68 11.43
C LYS A 87 8.71 12.88 12.73
N LEU A 88 9.47 11.80 12.82
CA LEU A 88 9.41 10.82 13.91
C LEU A 88 10.50 11.03 14.97
N SER A 89 11.19 12.19 14.97
CA SER A 89 12.33 12.48 15.85
C SER A 89 12.05 12.36 17.34
N ASN A 90 10.80 12.54 17.76
CA ASN A 90 10.36 12.47 19.16
C ASN A 90 9.70 11.12 19.51
N THR A 91 9.98 10.08 18.74
CA THR A 91 9.44 8.73 18.94
C THR A 91 10.56 7.72 19.13
N SER A 92 10.22 6.50 19.55
CA SER A 92 11.15 5.37 19.66
C SER A 92 11.31 4.58 18.36
N VAL A 93 10.79 5.06 17.24
CA VAL A 93 10.84 4.39 15.94
C VAL A 93 12.27 4.31 15.41
N ILE A 94 12.67 3.13 14.93
CA ILE A 94 13.96 2.89 14.30
C ILE A 94 13.80 3.01 12.79
N LEU A 95 14.57 3.89 12.15
CA LEU A 95 14.53 4.12 10.70
C LEU A 95 15.88 3.83 10.06
N ASN A 96 15.91 2.83 9.19
CA ASN A 96 17.09 2.35 8.49
C ASN A 96 17.04 2.69 7.00
N SER A 97 18.22 2.99 6.43
CA SER A 97 18.39 3.02 4.97
C SER A 97 18.62 1.59 4.47
N GLY A 98 17.98 1.20 3.37
CA GLY A 98 18.22 -0.12 2.80
C GLY A 98 17.43 -0.39 1.53
N ASP A 99 17.87 -1.43 0.81
CA ASP A 99 17.25 -1.92 -0.41
C ASP A 99 16.56 -3.26 -0.13
N ILE A 100 15.27 -3.36 -0.47
CA ILE A 100 14.48 -4.58 -0.26
C ILE A 100 14.98 -5.78 -1.07
N ARG A 101 15.84 -5.55 -2.08
CA ARG A 101 16.49 -6.60 -2.85
C ARG A 101 17.70 -7.21 -2.11
N ASP A 102 18.22 -6.50 -1.12
CA ASP A 102 19.33 -7.00 -0.28
C ASP A 102 18.77 -7.51 1.06
N GLN A 103 18.91 -8.82 1.31
CA GLN A 103 18.47 -9.45 2.56
C GLN A 103 19.16 -8.82 3.79
N ASN A 104 20.38 -8.29 3.64
CA ASN A 104 21.13 -7.66 4.73
C ASN A 104 20.55 -6.28 5.13
N SER A 105 19.65 -5.72 4.33
CA SER A 105 18.92 -4.50 4.70
C SER A 105 17.85 -4.73 5.78
N PHE A 106 17.50 -6.00 6.02
CA PHE A 106 16.55 -6.35 7.07
C PHE A 106 17.32 -6.70 8.35
N ASP A 107 16.75 -6.31 9.49
CA ASP A 107 17.32 -6.64 10.80
C ASP A 107 17.43 -8.17 10.99
N GLU A 108 18.41 -8.62 11.77
CA GLU A 108 18.54 -10.04 12.15
C GLU A 108 17.31 -10.56 12.92
N ILE A 109 16.62 -9.66 13.64
CA ILE A 109 15.41 -9.98 14.39
C ILE A 109 14.22 -9.95 13.45
N LYS A 110 13.62 -11.12 13.22
CA LYS A 110 12.39 -11.23 12.43
C LYS A 110 11.23 -10.49 13.08
N THR A 111 10.46 -9.82 12.26
CA THR A 111 9.29 -9.04 12.66
C THR A 111 8.03 -9.90 12.78
N ASP A 112 7.05 -9.44 13.53
CA ASP A 112 5.73 -10.07 13.63
C ASP A 112 4.82 -9.63 12.49
N ILE A 113 4.93 -8.36 12.08
CA ILE A 113 4.13 -7.78 10.98
C ILE A 113 5.04 -6.99 10.05
N ILE A 114 4.93 -7.21 8.75
CA ILE A 114 5.53 -6.36 7.72
C ILE A 114 4.41 -5.67 6.92
N VAL A 115 4.53 -4.35 6.78
CA VAL A 115 3.73 -3.54 5.87
C VAL A 115 4.57 -3.22 4.64
N CYS A 116 4.03 -3.44 3.44
CA CYS A 116 4.65 -3.12 2.16
C CYS A 116 3.61 -2.44 1.27
N GLN A 117 3.73 -1.12 1.13
CA GLN A 117 2.72 -0.28 0.49
C GLN A 117 3.27 0.36 -0.78
N ARG A 118 2.91 -0.17 -1.95
CA ARG A 118 3.33 0.31 -3.28
C ARG A 118 4.85 0.42 -3.44
N VAL A 119 5.55 -0.61 -2.99
CA VAL A 119 7.01 -0.69 -3.03
C VAL A 119 7.47 -1.64 -4.13
N LEU A 120 6.89 -2.84 -4.20
CA LEU A 120 7.27 -3.84 -5.19
C LEU A 120 7.06 -3.31 -6.62
N ILE A 121 5.99 -2.58 -6.87
CA ILE A 121 5.71 -1.98 -8.20
C ILE A 121 6.76 -0.95 -8.64
N ASN A 122 7.57 -0.40 -7.74
CA ASN A 122 8.66 0.53 -8.09
C ASN A 122 9.92 -0.19 -8.60
N LEU A 123 9.99 -1.51 -8.46
CA LEU A 123 11.02 -2.34 -9.06
C LEU A 123 10.60 -2.66 -10.50
N LEU A 124 11.31 -2.07 -11.47
CA LEU A 124 10.98 -2.16 -12.89
C LEU A 124 11.50 -3.44 -13.55
N ASN A 125 11.87 -4.44 -12.75
CA ASN A 125 12.31 -5.75 -13.19
C ASN A 125 11.57 -6.82 -12.39
N TYR A 126 10.98 -7.78 -13.08
CA TYR A 126 10.19 -8.84 -12.46
C TYR A 126 11.00 -9.74 -11.52
N GLU A 127 12.26 -10.03 -11.87
CA GLU A 127 13.15 -10.83 -11.00
C GLU A 127 13.52 -10.05 -9.73
N ASP A 128 13.73 -8.73 -9.82
CA ASP A 128 13.93 -7.88 -8.65
C ASP A 128 12.72 -7.90 -7.71
N GLN A 129 11.50 -7.88 -8.27
CA GLN A 129 10.27 -8.00 -7.48
C GLN A 129 10.21 -9.34 -6.73
N LYS A 130 10.57 -10.46 -7.39
CA LYS A 130 10.62 -11.79 -6.76
C LYS A 130 11.67 -11.87 -5.64
N ILE A 131 12.86 -11.34 -5.88
CA ILE A 131 13.93 -11.27 -4.86
C ILE A 131 13.43 -10.48 -3.66
N ALA A 132 12.83 -9.32 -3.88
CA ALA A 132 12.28 -8.48 -2.82
C ALA A 132 11.16 -9.19 -2.05
N LEU A 133 10.21 -9.85 -2.73
CA LEU A 133 9.17 -10.65 -2.06
C LEU A 133 9.77 -11.72 -1.17
N LYS A 134 10.77 -12.47 -1.67
CA LYS A 134 11.46 -13.51 -0.90
C LYS A 134 12.14 -12.94 0.35
N ASN A 135 12.81 -11.81 0.23
CA ASN A 135 13.49 -11.15 1.35
C ASN A 135 12.49 -10.67 2.41
N ILE A 136 11.37 -10.05 1.97
CA ILE A 136 10.28 -9.62 2.84
C ILE A 136 9.69 -10.84 3.60
N VAL A 137 9.37 -11.92 2.89
CA VAL A 137 8.82 -13.15 3.50
C VAL A 137 9.81 -13.79 4.48
N ASN A 138 11.11 -13.79 4.16
CA ASN A 138 12.14 -14.30 5.06
C ASN A 138 12.27 -13.48 6.34
N SER A 139 11.94 -12.20 6.31
CA SER A 139 12.13 -11.27 7.43
C SER A 139 10.96 -11.26 8.41
N VAL A 140 9.85 -11.93 8.08
CA VAL A 140 8.73 -12.10 9.00
C VAL A 140 8.82 -13.44 9.75
N LYS A 141 8.38 -13.48 11.02
CA LYS A 141 8.31 -14.71 11.82
C LYS A 141 7.31 -15.70 11.23
N LYS A 142 7.46 -16.98 11.55
CA LYS A 142 6.39 -17.95 11.34
C LYS A 142 5.14 -17.48 12.10
N ASP A 143 3.97 -17.64 11.50
CA ASP A 143 2.68 -17.14 11.99
C ASP A 143 2.56 -15.61 12.05
N GLY A 144 3.56 -14.87 11.55
CA GLY A 144 3.49 -13.43 11.38
C GLY A 144 2.72 -13.03 10.12
N ILE A 145 2.37 -11.76 10.04
CA ILE A 145 1.50 -11.20 9.00
C ILE A 145 2.28 -10.31 8.05
N LEU A 146 1.97 -10.46 6.77
CA LEU A 146 2.43 -9.62 5.67
C LEU A 146 1.23 -8.83 5.14
N ILE A 147 1.33 -7.52 5.10
CA ILE A 147 0.31 -6.62 4.56
C ILE A 147 0.86 -6.01 3.28
N PHE A 148 0.26 -6.34 2.14
CA PHE A 148 0.62 -5.79 0.85
C PHE A 148 -0.49 -4.90 0.31
N ILE A 149 -0.14 -3.69 -0.09
CA ILE A 149 -0.98 -2.80 -0.86
C ILE A 149 -0.21 -2.49 -2.14
N GLU A 150 -0.54 -3.21 -3.22
CA GLU A 150 0.23 -3.18 -4.46
C GLU A 150 -0.69 -3.08 -5.68
N CYS A 151 -0.15 -2.73 -6.84
CA CYS A 151 -0.92 -2.67 -8.08
C CYS A 151 -0.81 -3.98 -8.86
N LEU A 152 -1.97 -4.62 -9.13
CA LEU A 152 -2.08 -5.83 -9.92
C LEU A 152 -2.60 -5.53 -11.33
N GLU A 153 -2.15 -6.33 -12.30
CA GLU A 153 -2.52 -6.19 -13.71
C GLU A 153 -4.01 -6.40 -13.97
N SER A 154 -4.65 -7.35 -13.27
CA SER A 154 -6.07 -7.66 -13.48
C SER A 154 -6.98 -6.47 -13.23
N GLY A 155 -6.70 -5.68 -12.20
CA GLY A 155 -7.50 -4.49 -11.88
C GLY A 155 -7.39 -3.41 -12.96
N LEU A 156 -6.18 -3.16 -13.50
CA LEU A 156 -5.98 -2.24 -14.62
C LEU A 156 -6.66 -2.75 -15.89
N ASN A 157 -6.54 -4.04 -16.18
CA ASN A 157 -7.15 -4.67 -17.35
C ASN A 157 -8.69 -4.58 -17.29
N ALA A 158 -9.29 -4.84 -16.13
CA ALA A 158 -10.74 -4.71 -15.93
C ALA A 158 -11.19 -3.24 -16.07
N LEU A 159 -10.43 -2.31 -15.50
CA LEU A 159 -10.69 -0.88 -15.65
C LEU A 159 -10.65 -0.45 -17.11
N ASN A 160 -9.64 -0.89 -17.87
CA ASN A 160 -9.49 -0.54 -19.28
C ASN A 160 -10.59 -1.16 -20.16
N LYS A 161 -11.08 -2.36 -19.84
CA LYS A 161 -12.28 -2.93 -20.49
C LYS A 161 -13.51 -2.03 -20.27
N ALA A 162 -13.74 -1.60 -19.03
CA ALA A 162 -14.85 -0.68 -18.72
C ALA A 162 -14.68 0.68 -19.42
N ARG A 163 -13.47 1.22 -19.49
CA ARG A 163 -13.17 2.46 -20.22
C ARG A 163 -13.51 2.35 -21.71
N ALA A 164 -13.19 1.22 -22.34
CA ALA A 164 -13.47 0.98 -23.76
C ALA A 164 -14.99 1.03 -24.08
N GLU A 165 -15.86 0.59 -23.15
CA GLU A 165 -17.32 0.70 -23.31
C GLU A 165 -17.80 2.16 -23.45
N PHE A 166 -17.07 3.09 -22.84
CA PHE A 166 -17.32 4.53 -22.90
C PHE A 166 -16.45 5.25 -23.96
N LYS A 167 -15.75 4.51 -24.81
CA LYS A 167 -14.82 5.04 -25.83
C LYS A 167 -13.70 5.92 -25.24
N LEU A 168 -13.33 5.69 -24.00
CA LEU A 168 -12.20 6.34 -23.34
C LEU A 168 -10.89 5.63 -23.68
N ASP A 169 -9.82 6.38 -23.85
CA ASP A 169 -8.49 5.82 -24.06
C ASP A 169 -8.06 4.92 -22.89
N PRO A 170 -7.34 3.82 -23.13
CA PRO A 170 -6.82 2.98 -22.07
C PRO A 170 -5.84 3.74 -21.19
N MET A 171 -5.87 3.47 -19.90
CA MET A 171 -4.88 3.96 -18.94
C MET A 171 -3.66 3.03 -18.94
N PRO A 172 -2.45 3.54 -19.19
CA PRO A 172 -1.24 2.76 -18.95
C PRO A 172 -0.92 2.70 -17.44
N PRO A 173 -0.09 1.76 -17.00
CA PRO A 173 0.59 1.88 -15.71
C PRO A 173 1.36 3.21 -15.63
N ALA A 174 1.58 3.72 -14.42
CA ALA A 174 2.48 4.86 -14.25
C ALA A 174 3.88 4.48 -14.77
N HIS A 175 4.56 5.42 -15.46
CA HIS A 175 5.84 5.16 -16.14
C HIS A 175 6.97 4.65 -15.21
N HIS A 176 6.81 4.84 -13.91
CA HIS A 176 7.74 4.41 -12.86
C HIS A 176 7.25 3.18 -12.10
N ASN A 177 6.24 2.48 -12.62
CA ASN A 177 5.71 1.27 -12.00
C ASN A 177 5.68 0.09 -12.98
N LEU A 178 6.03 -1.08 -12.49
CA LEU A 178 5.77 -2.38 -13.10
C LEU A 178 4.71 -3.09 -12.26
N TYR A 179 3.49 -3.22 -12.82
CA TYR A 179 2.41 -3.88 -12.09
C TYR A 179 2.66 -5.38 -11.95
N ILE A 180 2.12 -5.95 -10.90
CA ILE A 180 2.37 -7.32 -10.47
C ILE A 180 1.32 -8.24 -11.09
N SER A 181 1.72 -9.44 -11.54
CA SER A 181 0.80 -10.47 -12.00
C SER A 181 -0.03 -11.04 -10.84
N ASP A 182 -1.24 -11.51 -11.13
CA ASP A 182 -2.17 -11.97 -10.09
C ASP A 182 -1.70 -13.26 -9.37
N ASP A 183 -0.78 -14.01 -9.96
CA ASP A 183 -0.18 -15.22 -9.40
C ASP A 183 1.12 -14.97 -8.62
N PHE A 184 1.60 -13.74 -8.58
CA PHE A 184 2.88 -13.36 -7.98
C PHE A 184 3.04 -13.79 -6.51
N PHE A 185 1.96 -13.71 -5.74
CA PHE A 185 1.94 -14.10 -4.34
C PHE A 185 1.62 -15.59 -4.11
N ASN A 186 1.48 -16.40 -5.18
CA ASN A 186 1.24 -17.84 -5.06
C ASN A 186 2.53 -18.59 -4.75
N ILE A 187 3.07 -18.42 -3.57
CA ILE A 187 4.28 -19.07 -3.09
C ILE A 187 3.98 -19.93 -1.84
N PRO A 188 4.70 -21.05 -1.63
CA PRO A 188 4.35 -22.03 -0.59
C PRO A 188 4.67 -21.60 0.83
N GLU A 189 5.29 -20.45 1.03
CA GLU A 189 5.67 -19.93 2.34
C GLU A 189 4.58 -19.10 3.02
N ILE A 190 3.58 -18.65 2.25
CA ILE A 190 2.51 -17.79 2.75
C ILE A 190 1.13 -18.33 2.35
N GLU A 191 0.12 -18.01 3.15
CA GLU A 191 -1.29 -18.26 2.85
C GLU A 191 -2.11 -16.98 3.00
N LYS A 192 -3.25 -16.90 2.31
CA LYS A 192 -4.17 -15.75 2.44
C LYS A 192 -4.69 -15.62 3.86
N TYR A 193 -4.59 -14.43 4.44
CA TYR A 193 -5.08 -14.12 5.77
C TYR A 193 -6.41 -13.36 5.73
N ASP A 194 -6.45 -12.14 5.19
CA ASP A 194 -7.68 -11.36 4.99
C ASP A 194 -7.65 -10.67 3.61
N PHE A 195 -8.59 -11.06 2.75
CA PHE A 195 -8.81 -10.49 1.43
C PHE A 195 -10.23 -9.88 1.31
N SER A 196 -10.94 -9.71 2.42
CA SER A 196 -12.30 -9.17 2.42
C SER A 196 -12.41 -7.77 1.81
N GLU A 197 -11.31 -7.01 1.86
CA GLU A 197 -11.20 -5.65 1.32
C GLU A 197 -10.27 -5.56 0.10
N GLU A 198 -9.93 -6.67 -0.55
CA GLU A 198 -9.02 -6.69 -1.70
C GLU A 198 -9.40 -5.65 -2.77
N ASN A 199 -10.69 -5.51 -3.04
CA ASN A 199 -11.24 -4.61 -4.06
C ASN A 199 -11.83 -3.31 -3.47
N GLN A 200 -11.41 -2.90 -2.28
CA GLN A 200 -11.99 -1.77 -1.53
C GLN A 200 -12.00 -0.44 -2.32
N LEU A 201 -11.07 -0.26 -3.26
CA LEU A 201 -10.98 0.91 -4.11
C LEU A 201 -11.70 0.76 -5.46
N SER A 202 -12.34 -0.38 -5.74
CA SER A 202 -12.88 -0.68 -7.07
C SER A 202 -13.93 0.34 -7.53
N THR A 203 -14.92 0.64 -6.70
CA THR A 203 -15.94 1.63 -7.01
C THR A 203 -15.35 3.03 -7.20
N HIS A 204 -14.40 3.44 -6.35
CA HIS A 204 -13.73 4.74 -6.48
C HIS A 204 -13.00 4.86 -7.83
N TYR A 205 -12.29 3.82 -8.25
CA TYR A 205 -11.61 3.80 -9.55
C TYR A 205 -12.61 3.85 -10.71
N TYR A 206 -13.69 3.05 -10.64
CA TYR A 206 -14.72 3.07 -11.69
C TYR A 206 -15.38 4.45 -11.79
N VAL A 207 -15.81 5.03 -10.68
CA VAL A 207 -16.44 6.35 -10.65
C VAL A 207 -15.48 7.44 -11.15
N SER A 208 -14.23 7.44 -10.66
CA SER A 208 -13.28 8.52 -10.97
C SER A 208 -12.62 8.38 -12.35
N ARG A 209 -12.42 7.16 -12.85
CA ARG A 209 -11.65 6.87 -14.07
C ARG A 209 -12.52 6.44 -15.26
N VAL A 210 -13.78 6.09 -15.04
CA VAL A 210 -14.72 5.76 -16.11
C VAL A 210 -15.82 6.81 -16.15
N LEU A 211 -16.72 6.83 -15.15
CA LEU A 211 -17.91 7.68 -15.19
C LEU A 211 -17.56 9.17 -15.23
N HIS A 212 -16.73 9.64 -14.33
CA HIS A 212 -16.38 11.06 -14.26
C HIS A 212 -15.58 11.50 -15.50
N GLN A 213 -14.67 10.68 -16.01
CA GLN A 213 -13.92 11.02 -17.23
C GLN A 213 -14.83 11.05 -18.46
N SER A 214 -15.72 10.08 -18.60
CA SER A 214 -16.73 10.10 -19.68
C SER A 214 -17.60 11.37 -19.62
N PHE A 215 -18.03 11.78 -18.42
CA PHE A 215 -18.80 13.00 -18.25
C PHE A 215 -17.98 14.25 -18.66
N ILE A 216 -16.72 14.33 -18.26
CA ILE A 216 -15.82 15.45 -18.59
C ILE A 216 -15.57 15.56 -20.09
N GLU A 217 -15.30 14.46 -20.78
CA GLU A 217 -15.07 14.47 -22.23
C GLU A 217 -16.29 14.97 -23.00
N ASN A 218 -17.50 14.63 -22.52
CA ASN A 218 -18.74 15.09 -23.14
C ASN A 218 -19.11 16.57 -22.81
N THR A 219 -18.59 17.11 -21.72
CA THR A 219 -18.94 18.47 -21.24
C THR A 219 -17.80 19.49 -21.42
N GLY A 220 -16.60 19.07 -21.82
CA GLY A 220 -15.42 19.92 -21.96
C GLY A 220 -14.87 20.46 -20.64
N GLN A 221 -15.29 19.91 -19.50
CA GLN A 221 -14.79 20.29 -18.17
C GLN A 221 -13.39 19.73 -17.92
N LYS A 222 -12.66 20.32 -16.98
CA LYS A 222 -11.34 19.80 -16.57
C LYS A 222 -11.50 18.67 -15.56
N PHE A 223 -10.67 17.64 -15.69
CA PHE A 223 -10.60 16.54 -14.73
C PHE A 223 -10.15 17.06 -13.35
N PHE A 224 -10.89 16.68 -12.32
CA PHE A 224 -10.59 16.99 -10.93
C PHE A 224 -10.77 15.75 -10.05
N ARG A 225 -9.65 15.23 -9.49
CA ARG A 225 -9.64 13.95 -8.74
C ARG A 225 -10.58 13.93 -7.53
N ASN A 226 -10.67 15.07 -6.83
CA ASN A 226 -11.46 15.24 -5.61
C ASN A 226 -12.77 16.00 -5.90
N SER A 227 -13.38 15.76 -7.06
CA SER A 227 -14.64 16.40 -7.42
C SER A 227 -15.79 15.94 -6.50
N GLU A 228 -16.78 16.81 -6.28
CA GLU A 228 -17.99 16.47 -5.53
C GLU A 228 -18.72 15.28 -6.17
N PHE A 229 -18.73 15.18 -7.50
CA PHE A 229 -19.27 14.04 -8.23
C PHE A 229 -18.62 12.73 -7.80
N VAL A 230 -17.27 12.67 -7.82
CA VAL A 230 -16.53 11.47 -7.41
C VAL A 230 -16.80 11.16 -5.93
N SER A 231 -16.73 12.15 -5.07
CA SER A 231 -16.97 12.00 -3.63
C SER A 231 -18.39 11.48 -3.34
N PHE A 232 -19.40 12.09 -3.96
CA PHE A 232 -20.80 11.66 -3.78
C PHE A 232 -21.01 10.20 -4.15
N PHE A 233 -20.64 9.80 -5.37
CA PHE A 233 -20.88 8.43 -5.82
C PHE A 233 -20.01 7.41 -5.10
N THR A 234 -18.74 7.73 -4.81
CA THR A 234 -17.87 6.83 -4.05
C THR A 234 -18.41 6.54 -2.65
N ASN A 235 -19.01 7.55 -1.99
CA ASN A 235 -19.54 7.39 -0.63
C ASN A 235 -20.96 6.81 -0.61
N SER A 236 -21.70 6.90 -1.72
CA SER A 236 -23.08 6.41 -1.80
C SER A 236 -23.19 4.96 -2.26
N LEU A 237 -22.14 4.40 -2.85
CA LEU A 237 -22.13 3.05 -3.39
C LEU A 237 -21.28 2.11 -2.51
N SER A 238 -21.47 0.80 -2.66
CA SER A 238 -20.59 -0.19 -2.07
C SER A 238 -19.17 -0.04 -2.64
N LYS A 239 -18.15 -0.06 -1.79
CA LYS A 239 -16.77 0.28 -2.17
C LYS A 239 -16.10 -0.75 -3.08
N ASN A 240 -16.47 -2.02 -2.94
CA ASN A 240 -15.81 -3.18 -3.55
C ASN A 240 -16.58 -3.78 -4.72
N VAL A 241 -17.32 -2.97 -5.48
CA VAL A 241 -18.07 -3.45 -6.65
C VAL A 241 -17.12 -3.69 -7.82
N GLY A 242 -17.03 -4.95 -8.26
CA GLY A 242 -16.19 -5.37 -9.38
C GLY A 242 -14.68 -5.40 -9.05
N ASN A 243 -13.85 -5.36 -10.09
CA ASN A 243 -12.38 -5.41 -10.00
C ASN A 243 -11.76 -4.27 -10.83
N TYR A 244 -12.11 -3.02 -10.52
CA TYR A 244 -11.72 -1.86 -11.34
C TYR A 244 -10.56 -1.05 -10.77
N SER A 245 -10.02 -1.43 -9.61
CA SER A 245 -8.82 -0.80 -9.06
C SER A 245 -7.60 -1.67 -9.32
N PRO A 246 -6.50 -1.12 -9.88
CA PRO A 246 -5.22 -1.82 -9.87
C PRO A 246 -4.68 -2.00 -8.45
N ILE A 247 -4.90 -1.03 -7.54
CA ILE A 247 -4.46 -1.13 -6.15
C ILE A 247 -5.31 -2.18 -5.43
N LYS A 248 -4.64 -3.19 -4.88
CA LYS A 248 -5.22 -4.31 -4.12
C LYS A 248 -4.77 -4.29 -2.68
N PHE A 249 -5.71 -4.62 -1.78
CA PHE A 249 -5.48 -4.75 -0.35
C PHE A 249 -5.38 -6.23 0.01
N MET A 250 -4.21 -6.70 0.36
CA MET A 250 -3.93 -8.12 0.57
C MET A 250 -3.18 -8.32 1.87
N SER A 251 -3.56 -9.33 2.62
CA SER A 251 -2.76 -9.76 3.76
C SER A 251 -2.55 -11.27 3.75
N PHE A 252 -1.34 -11.67 4.12
CA PHE A 252 -0.93 -13.05 4.14
C PHE A 252 -0.37 -13.42 5.50
N LYS A 253 -0.51 -14.69 5.88
CA LYS A 253 0.15 -15.28 7.04
C LYS A 253 1.32 -16.12 6.57
N LYS A 254 2.48 -15.97 7.19
CA LYS A 254 3.61 -16.86 6.94
C LYS A 254 3.42 -18.20 7.61
N ILE A 255 3.54 -19.30 6.85
CA ILE A 255 3.30 -20.67 7.32
C ILE A 255 4.57 -21.53 7.42
N LYS A 256 5.66 -21.13 6.73
CA LYS A 256 6.95 -21.84 6.73
C LYS A 256 8.12 -20.96 7.10
#